data_574da1b25b6e8db219bf93ec75650c21
#
_entry.id   574da1b25b6e8db219bf93ec75650c21
#
_cell.length_a   1.000
_cell.length_b   1.000
_cell.length_c   1.000
_cell.angle_alpha   90.00
_cell.angle_beta   90.00
_cell.angle_gamma   90.00
#
_symmetry.space_group_name_H-M   'P 1'
#
loop_
_entity.id
_entity.type
_entity.pdbx_description
1 polymer ?
#
loop_
_entity_poly.entity_id
_entity_poly.type
_entity_poly.pdbx_seq_one_letter_code
_entity_poly.pdbx_strand_id
1 'polypeptide(L)'
;MVLSTGVAGNYNGALQVMHAEFQVPSPLVPTRENYFIRYYKQHSDSIWAIVDVSLDSLRGNSSSVIRCRRRPSGCLIQEMPNSYSKVTWVEHVEADDRAVHHIYHQQVNSGMAFGAKRWIATLQRQCERLASVLASNIPARDLGVLPSHEGGKID
;
A
#
# COMPACT_ATOMS: atom_id res chain seq x y z
N MET A 1 3.07 -15.57 9.04
CA MET A 1 4.00 -16.73 8.97
C MET A 1 4.82 -16.61 7.71
N VAL A 2 6.12 -16.78 7.79
CA VAL A 2 7.04 -16.75 6.65
C VAL A 2 7.22 -18.18 6.15
N LEU A 3 6.93 -18.46 4.87
CA LEU A 3 7.11 -19.76 4.23
C LEU A 3 8.46 -19.83 3.51
N SER A 4 8.93 -18.71 2.95
CA SER A 4 10.24 -18.57 2.33
C SER A 4 10.74 -17.14 2.55
N THR A 5 12.01 -16.99 2.89
CA THR A 5 12.63 -15.68 3.13
C THR A 5 13.11 -15.00 1.85
N GLY A 6 13.05 -15.67 0.72
CA GLY A 6 13.63 -15.20 -0.53
C GLY A 6 15.14 -15.37 -0.60
N VAL A 7 15.77 -14.66 -1.52
CA VAL A 7 17.22 -14.65 -1.68
C VAL A 7 17.86 -13.85 -0.55
N ALA A 8 18.98 -14.30 -0.03
CA ALA A 8 19.69 -13.63 1.06
C ALA A 8 19.91 -12.14 0.74
N GLY A 9 19.45 -11.27 1.64
CA GLY A 9 19.62 -9.81 1.53
C GLY A 9 18.50 -9.06 0.78
N ASN A 10 17.54 -9.74 0.14
CA ASN A 10 16.37 -9.09 -0.44
C ASN A 10 15.13 -10.00 -0.38
N TYR A 11 13.95 -9.42 -0.71
CA TYR A 11 12.68 -10.15 -0.69
C TYR A 11 12.39 -10.96 -1.96
N ASN A 12 13.28 -11.01 -2.95
CA ASN A 12 13.03 -11.72 -4.21
C ASN A 12 12.81 -13.21 -3.96
N GLY A 13 11.64 -13.72 -4.33
CA GLY A 13 11.22 -15.09 -4.07
C GLY A 13 10.65 -15.32 -2.66
N ALA A 14 10.53 -14.28 -1.82
CA ALA A 14 9.91 -14.42 -0.52
C ALA A 14 8.41 -14.75 -0.64
N LEU A 15 7.95 -15.67 0.21
CA LEU A 15 6.56 -16.12 0.28
C LEU A 15 6.10 -16.07 1.73
N GLN A 16 5.01 -15.36 1.98
CA GLN A 16 4.51 -15.12 3.33
C GLN A 16 3.01 -15.35 3.40
N VAL A 17 2.54 -15.97 4.49
CA VAL A 17 1.13 -15.98 4.86
C VAL A 17 0.86 -14.76 5.72
N MET A 18 -0.10 -13.97 5.29
CA MET A 18 -0.51 -12.74 5.93
C MET A 18 -1.94 -12.86 6.44
N HIS A 19 -2.22 -12.24 7.58
CA HIS A 19 -3.56 -11.98 8.06
C HIS A 19 -3.76 -10.47 8.14
N ALA A 20 -4.88 -9.99 7.64
CA ALA A 20 -5.24 -8.59 7.72
C ALA A 20 -6.73 -8.38 7.94
N GLU A 21 -7.05 -7.38 8.75
CA GLU A 21 -8.40 -6.88 8.93
C GLU A 21 -8.56 -5.59 8.12
N PHE A 22 -9.58 -5.55 7.28
CA PHE A 22 -9.94 -4.37 6.51
C PHE A 22 -11.11 -3.67 7.16
N GLN A 23 -10.88 -2.44 7.59
CA GLN A 23 -11.85 -1.63 8.30
C GLN A 23 -12.16 -0.35 7.53
N VAL A 24 -13.41 0.06 7.55
CA VAL A 24 -13.87 1.41 7.22
C VAL A 24 -14.21 2.08 8.56
N PRO A 25 -13.90 3.36 8.78
CA PRO A 25 -14.18 4.04 10.05
C PRO A 25 -15.69 4.35 10.20
N SER A 26 -16.51 3.29 10.15
CA SER A 26 -17.95 3.33 10.33
C SER A 26 -18.47 1.99 10.84
N PRO A 27 -19.33 1.97 11.87
CA PRO A 27 -19.95 0.74 12.35
C PRO A 27 -20.95 0.15 11.34
N LEU A 28 -21.34 0.92 10.32
CA LEU A 28 -22.29 0.50 9.29
C LEU A 28 -21.63 -0.29 8.15
N VAL A 29 -20.29 -0.42 8.19
CA VAL A 29 -19.52 -1.25 7.28
C VAL A 29 -18.72 -2.24 8.11
N PRO A 30 -19.14 -3.50 8.16
CA PRO A 30 -18.47 -4.51 8.98
C PRO A 30 -17.01 -4.74 8.57
N THR A 31 -16.18 -5.01 9.55
CA THR A 31 -14.78 -5.43 9.37
C THR A 31 -14.70 -6.72 8.58
N ARG A 32 -13.69 -6.85 7.76
CA ARG A 32 -13.44 -8.03 6.92
C ARG A 32 -12.07 -8.59 7.21
N GLU A 33 -12.04 -9.84 7.61
CA GLU A 33 -10.81 -10.60 7.76
C GLU A 33 -10.39 -11.25 6.45
N ASN A 34 -9.11 -11.21 6.16
CA ASN A 34 -8.54 -11.87 5.00
C ASN A 34 -7.22 -12.56 5.35
N TYR A 35 -7.15 -13.85 5.05
CA TYR A 35 -5.89 -14.61 5.03
C TYR A 35 -5.45 -14.73 3.59
N PHE A 36 -4.20 -14.36 3.31
CA PHE A 36 -3.67 -14.40 1.96
C PHE A 36 -2.18 -14.74 1.95
N ILE A 37 -1.75 -15.30 0.84
CA ILE A 37 -0.33 -15.49 0.51
C ILE A 37 0.14 -14.24 -0.21
N ARG A 38 1.29 -13.74 0.21
CA ARG A 38 2.02 -12.66 -0.45
C ARG A 38 3.31 -13.20 -1.02
N TYR A 39 3.55 -12.94 -2.29
CA TYR A 39 4.75 -13.30 -3.02
C TYR A 39 5.44 -12.07 -3.59
N TYR A 40 6.75 -12.03 -3.48
CA TYR A 40 7.59 -10.94 -3.97
C TYR A 40 8.47 -11.43 -5.11
N LYS A 41 8.47 -10.71 -6.23
CA LYS A 41 9.29 -11.06 -7.39
C LYS A 41 9.96 -9.83 -7.96
N GLN A 42 11.28 -9.91 -8.08
CA GLN A 42 12.07 -8.99 -8.88
C GLN A 42 12.15 -9.53 -10.32
N HIS A 43 11.62 -8.80 -11.29
CA HIS A 43 11.68 -9.18 -12.71
C HIS A 43 12.95 -8.67 -13.38
N SER A 44 13.43 -7.49 -12.97
CA SER A 44 14.69 -6.88 -13.37
C SER A 44 15.18 -6.00 -12.22
N ASP A 45 16.37 -5.45 -12.32
CA ASP A 45 16.94 -4.59 -11.27
C ASP A 45 16.02 -3.40 -10.92
N SER A 46 15.22 -2.95 -11.87
CA SER A 46 14.32 -1.79 -11.73
C SER A 46 12.83 -2.14 -11.58
N ILE A 47 12.44 -3.43 -11.59
CA ILE A 47 11.02 -3.83 -11.58
C ILE A 47 10.75 -4.86 -10.51
N TRP A 48 9.83 -4.52 -9.60
CA TRP A 48 9.32 -5.40 -8.57
C TRP A 48 7.83 -5.65 -8.71
N ALA A 49 7.41 -6.90 -8.52
CA ALA A 49 6.01 -7.28 -8.39
C ALA A 49 5.75 -7.86 -7.00
N ILE A 50 4.65 -7.45 -6.40
CA ILE A 50 4.12 -8.01 -5.15
C ILE A 50 2.73 -8.54 -5.49
N VAL A 51 2.48 -9.82 -5.20
CA VAL A 51 1.21 -10.47 -5.54
C VAL A 51 0.59 -11.08 -4.29
N ASP A 52 -0.67 -10.80 -4.07
CA ASP A 52 -1.50 -11.32 -2.99
C ASP A 52 -2.61 -12.21 -3.54
N VAL A 53 -2.85 -13.36 -2.92
CA VAL A 53 -3.95 -14.27 -3.25
C VAL A 53 -4.56 -14.81 -1.96
N SER A 54 -5.89 -14.78 -1.83
CA SER A 54 -6.58 -15.33 -0.65
C SER A 54 -6.30 -16.80 -0.43
N LEU A 55 -6.13 -17.14 0.83
CA LEU A 55 -5.94 -18.50 1.31
C LEU A 55 -7.20 -18.97 2.02
N ASP A 56 -8.18 -19.43 1.25
CA ASP A 56 -9.49 -19.80 1.76
C ASP A 56 -9.45 -21.00 2.73
N SER A 57 -8.43 -21.87 2.61
CA SER A 57 -8.27 -23.09 3.43
C SER A 57 -7.90 -22.82 4.89
N LEU A 58 -7.35 -21.67 5.24
CA LEU A 58 -7.00 -21.30 6.62
C LEU A 58 -8.17 -20.66 7.38
N ARG A 59 -9.30 -20.46 6.73
CA ARG A 59 -10.49 -19.94 7.39
C ARG A 59 -11.16 -21.03 8.20
N GLY A 60 -11.16 -20.85 9.52
CA GLY A 60 -12.03 -21.64 10.40
C GLY A 60 -13.51 -21.43 10.04
N ASN A 61 -14.37 -22.39 10.46
CA ASN A 61 -15.82 -22.34 10.29
C ASN A 61 -16.54 -21.23 11.10
N SER A 62 -15.86 -20.14 11.44
CA SER A 62 -16.46 -19.00 12.14
C SER A 62 -17.46 -18.32 11.22
N SER A 63 -18.73 -18.53 11.48
CA SER A 63 -19.86 -18.02 10.70
C SER A 63 -20.15 -16.52 10.89
N SER A 64 -19.41 -15.85 11.75
CA SER A 64 -19.68 -14.45 12.15
C SER A 64 -18.91 -13.40 11.34
N VAL A 65 -17.91 -13.79 10.56
CA VAL A 65 -17.07 -12.86 9.82
C VAL A 65 -17.51 -12.78 8.37
N ILE A 66 -17.75 -11.56 7.90
CA ILE A 66 -18.18 -11.30 6.53
C ILE A 66 -17.05 -11.64 5.55
N ARG A 67 -17.44 -12.38 4.53
CA ARG A 67 -16.49 -12.90 3.53
C ARG A 67 -15.95 -11.80 2.65
N CYS A 68 -14.64 -11.74 2.56
CA CYS A 68 -13.92 -10.98 1.58
C CYS A 68 -12.91 -11.93 0.93
N ARG A 69 -12.99 -12.09 -0.37
CA ARG A 69 -12.07 -12.93 -1.13
C ARG A 69 -11.22 -12.03 -2.02
N ARG A 70 -9.92 -12.14 -1.85
CA ARG A 70 -8.95 -11.47 -2.71
C ARG A 70 -8.48 -12.46 -3.76
N ARG A 71 -8.82 -12.21 -5.01
CA ARG A 71 -8.24 -12.88 -6.16
C ARG A 71 -6.85 -12.30 -6.43
N PRO A 72 -6.07 -12.78 -7.41
CA PRO A 72 -4.75 -12.23 -7.67
C PRO A 72 -4.78 -10.71 -7.74
N SER A 73 -4.15 -10.10 -6.77
CA SER A 73 -4.09 -8.64 -6.53
C SER A 73 -2.66 -8.28 -6.20
N GLY A 74 -2.31 -7.01 -6.24
CA GLY A 74 -0.97 -6.59 -5.86
C GLY A 74 -0.52 -5.33 -6.55
N CYS A 75 0.78 -5.11 -6.56
CA CYS A 75 1.34 -3.94 -7.22
C CYS A 75 2.62 -4.25 -8.00
N LEU A 76 2.81 -3.49 -9.06
CA LEU A 76 4.05 -3.41 -9.81
C LEU A 76 4.73 -2.09 -9.46
N ILE A 77 6.00 -2.17 -9.07
CA ILE A 77 6.83 -1.01 -8.74
C ILE A 77 7.94 -0.96 -9.76
N GLN A 78 8.05 0.15 -10.47
CA GLN A 78 9.05 0.39 -11.51
C GLN A 78 9.87 1.62 -11.15
N GLU A 79 11.18 1.46 -11.13
CA GLU A 79 12.09 2.59 -11.05
C GLU A 79 12.04 3.39 -12.35
N MET A 80 11.94 4.70 -12.24
CA MET A 80 11.88 5.61 -13.37
C MET A 80 13.14 6.47 -13.42
N PRO A 81 13.53 6.99 -14.59
CA PRO A 81 14.52 8.06 -14.65
C PRO A 81 14.12 9.18 -13.69
N ASN A 82 15.07 9.88 -13.10
CA ASN A 82 14.88 10.97 -12.13
C ASN A 82 14.59 10.51 -10.68
N SER A 83 14.95 9.29 -10.32
CA SER A 83 14.76 8.74 -8.95
C SER A 83 13.32 8.68 -8.48
N TYR A 84 12.36 8.64 -9.39
CA TYR A 84 10.95 8.39 -9.10
C TYR A 84 10.63 6.91 -9.20
N SER A 85 9.55 6.50 -8.52
CA SER A 85 8.99 5.17 -8.68
C SER A 85 7.56 5.27 -9.22
N LYS A 86 7.27 4.49 -10.26
CA LYS A 86 5.91 4.31 -10.76
C LYS A 86 5.30 3.09 -10.08
N VAL A 87 4.18 3.28 -9.40
CA VAL A 87 3.42 2.19 -8.76
C VAL A 87 2.12 1.97 -9.52
N THR A 88 1.93 0.76 -10.03
CA THR A 88 0.66 0.31 -10.60
C THR A 88 0.03 -0.68 -9.65
N TRP A 89 -1.17 -0.39 -9.16
CA TRP A 89 -1.88 -1.23 -8.19
C TRP A 89 -3.10 -1.88 -8.84
N VAL A 90 -3.23 -3.19 -8.67
CA VAL A 90 -4.38 -3.98 -9.09
C VAL A 90 -5.00 -4.59 -7.84
N GLU A 91 -6.30 -4.40 -7.67
CA GLU A 91 -7.06 -5.01 -6.59
C GLU A 91 -8.31 -5.67 -7.15
N HIS A 92 -8.40 -6.98 -6.96
CA HIS A 92 -9.54 -7.77 -7.36
C HIS A 92 -10.14 -8.42 -6.11
N VAL A 93 -11.10 -7.73 -5.51
CA VAL A 93 -11.76 -8.13 -4.27
C VAL A 93 -13.22 -8.47 -4.54
N GLU A 94 -13.63 -9.65 -4.13
CA GLU A 94 -15.03 -10.05 -4.02
C GLU A 94 -15.52 -9.67 -2.62
N ALA A 95 -16.22 -8.56 -2.52
CA ALA A 95 -16.75 -8.05 -1.27
C ALA A 95 -18.24 -8.37 -1.17
N ASP A 96 -18.63 -9.14 -0.14
CA ASP A 96 -20.05 -9.33 0.19
C ASP A 96 -20.60 -8.04 0.82
N ASP A 97 -21.53 -7.38 0.15
CA ASP A 97 -22.14 -6.12 0.60
C ASP A 97 -23.50 -6.27 1.29
N ARG A 98 -24.00 -7.51 1.46
CA ARG A 98 -25.32 -7.76 2.06
C ARG A 98 -25.47 -7.24 3.50
N ALA A 99 -24.37 -7.17 4.24
CA ALA A 99 -24.36 -6.64 5.60
C ALA A 99 -23.89 -5.18 5.66
N VAL A 100 -23.68 -4.54 4.53
CA VAL A 100 -23.29 -3.14 4.45
C VAL A 100 -24.56 -2.28 4.40
N HIS A 101 -24.62 -1.22 5.20
CA HIS A 101 -25.74 -0.29 5.13
C HIS A 101 -25.79 0.39 3.75
N HIS A 102 -26.97 0.55 3.19
CA HIS A 102 -27.18 1.00 1.80
C HIS A 102 -26.46 2.30 1.43
N ILE A 103 -26.29 3.23 2.38
CA ILE A 103 -25.57 4.49 2.15
C ILE A 103 -24.09 4.28 1.78
N TYR A 104 -23.50 3.14 2.14
CA TYR A 104 -22.10 2.80 1.85
C TYR A 104 -21.92 1.86 0.65
N HIS A 105 -23.00 1.37 0.03
CA HIS A 105 -22.92 0.45 -1.11
C HIS A 105 -22.09 1.06 -2.25
N GLN A 106 -22.34 2.32 -2.58
CA GLN A 106 -21.58 3.01 -3.62
C GLN A 106 -20.08 3.06 -3.30
N GLN A 107 -19.73 3.36 -2.04
CA GLN A 107 -18.34 3.43 -1.60
C GLN A 107 -17.64 2.07 -1.64
N VAL A 108 -18.34 1.01 -1.26
CA VAL A 108 -17.82 -0.37 -1.32
C VAL A 108 -17.65 -0.80 -2.78
N ASN A 109 -18.67 -0.62 -3.61
CA ASN A 109 -18.69 -1.08 -5.00
C ASN A 109 -17.77 -0.28 -5.92
N SER A 110 -17.48 0.98 -5.61
CA SER A 110 -16.53 1.81 -6.37
C SER A 110 -15.05 1.49 -6.10
N GLY A 111 -14.75 0.60 -5.13
CA GLY A 111 -13.37 0.31 -4.70
C GLY A 111 -12.75 1.36 -3.77
N MET A 112 -13.51 2.35 -3.33
CA MET A 112 -13.04 3.37 -2.38
C MET A 112 -12.88 2.80 -0.97
N ALA A 113 -13.69 1.80 -0.59
CA ALA A 113 -13.62 1.17 0.73
C ALA A 113 -12.50 0.12 0.81
N PHE A 114 -12.41 -0.80 -0.17
CA PHE A 114 -11.52 -1.96 -0.12
C PHE A 114 -10.68 -2.18 -1.38
N GLY A 115 -10.81 -1.34 -2.39
CA GLY A 115 -10.14 -1.48 -3.68
C GLY A 115 -8.84 -0.70 -3.83
N ALA A 116 -8.27 -0.72 -5.04
CA ALA A 116 -6.99 -0.11 -5.37
C ALA A 116 -6.93 1.40 -5.09
N LYS A 117 -8.03 2.12 -5.25
CA LYS A 117 -8.09 3.57 -4.97
C LYS A 117 -7.73 3.88 -3.52
N ARG A 118 -8.21 3.07 -2.57
CA ARG A 118 -7.87 3.22 -1.16
C ARG A 118 -6.37 3.01 -0.93
N TRP A 119 -5.81 1.95 -1.50
CA TRP A 119 -4.40 1.61 -1.31
C TRP A 119 -3.47 2.67 -1.87
N ILE A 120 -3.76 3.17 -3.07
CA ILE A 120 -3.00 4.26 -3.69
C ILE A 120 -3.07 5.53 -2.84
N ALA A 121 -4.26 5.93 -2.38
CA ALA A 121 -4.42 7.10 -1.53
C ALA A 121 -3.71 6.95 -0.17
N THR A 122 -3.65 5.74 0.37
CA THR A 122 -2.93 5.44 1.61
C THR A 122 -1.42 5.51 1.38
N LEU A 123 -0.92 4.92 0.30
CA LEU A 123 0.49 4.96 -0.08
C LEU A 123 0.95 6.40 -0.29
N GLN A 124 0.18 7.21 -1.03
CA GLN A 124 0.48 8.62 -1.26
C GLN A 124 0.65 9.37 0.06
N ARG A 125 -0.31 9.25 0.98
CA ARG A 125 -0.24 9.91 2.30
C ARG A 125 0.96 9.46 3.13
N GLN A 126 1.34 8.18 3.05
CA GLN A 126 2.53 7.69 3.75
C GLN A 126 3.81 8.25 3.14
N CYS A 127 3.90 8.37 1.83
CA CYS A 127 5.04 9.00 1.15
C CYS A 127 5.15 10.49 1.51
N GLU A 128 4.04 11.23 1.51
CA GLU A 128 3.99 12.64 1.91
C GLU A 128 4.45 12.83 3.37
N ARG A 129 3.95 11.96 4.27
CA ARG A 129 4.36 11.98 5.67
C ARG A 129 5.86 11.69 5.83
N LEU A 130 6.37 10.67 5.14
CA LEU A 130 7.78 10.32 5.21
C LEU A 130 8.65 11.45 4.67
N ALA A 131 8.28 12.06 3.56
CA ALA A 131 8.98 13.22 2.99
C ALA A 131 9.03 14.39 3.98
N SER A 132 7.93 14.68 4.67
CA SER A 132 7.87 15.73 5.69
C SER A 132 8.80 15.43 6.88
N VAL A 133 8.85 14.18 7.34
CA VAL A 133 9.74 13.77 8.43
C VAL A 133 11.20 13.88 8.02
N LEU A 134 11.54 13.45 6.81
CA LEU A 134 12.91 13.55 6.29
C LEU A 134 13.33 15.00 6.14
N ALA A 135 12.45 15.86 5.59
CA ALA A 135 12.72 17.30 5.45
C ALA A 135 12.94 17.98 6.82
N SER A 136 12.20 17.57 7.85
CA SER A 136 12.34 18.12 9.21
C SER A 136 13.65 17.71 9.89
N ASN A 137 14.27 16.61 9.46
CA ASN A 137 15.51 16.10 10.00
C ASN A 137 16.76 16.59 9.24
N ILE A 138 16.60 17.39 8.17
CA ILE A 138 17.71 18.01 7.46
C ILE A 138 18.26 19.17 8.31
N PRO A 139 19.56 19.18 8.69
CA PRO A 139 20.16 20.30 9.42
C PRO A 139 20.00 21.60 8.63
N ALA A 140 19.62 22.69 9.31
CA ALA A 140 19.40 24.01 8.69
C ALA A 140 20.64 24.55 7.92
N ARG A 141 21.82 23.98 8.13
CA ARG A 141 23.07 24.34 7.43
C ARG A 141 23.11 23.91 5.96
N ASP A 142 22.29 22.93 5.56
CA ASP A 142 22.25 22.43 4.17
C ASP A 142 21.19 23.13 3.30
N LEU A 143 20.36 23.97 3.90
CA LEU A 143 19.51 24.90 3.18
C LEU A 143 20.38 26.11 2.79
N GLY A 144 21.04 26.01 1.63
CA GLY A 144 21.96 27.02 1.14
C GLY A 144 21.44 28.45 1.32
N VAL A 145 22.09 29.18 2.19
CA VAL A 145 21.95 30.64 2.28
C VAL A 145 22.38 31.18 0.95
N LEU A 146 21.46 31.68 0.14
CA LEU A 146 21.78 32.51 -1.04
C LEU A 146 22.62 33.67 -0.52
N PRO A 147 23.82 33.93 -1.11
CA PRO A 147 24.62 35.06 -0.69
C PRO A 147 23.81 36.34 -0.92
N SER A 148 23.58 37.08 0.16
CA SER A 148 23.03 38.40 0.12
C SER A 148 23.98 39.28 -0.73
N HIS A 149 23.44 39.82 -1.82
CA HIS A 149 24.10 40.84 -2.60
C HIS A 149 24.36 42.06 -1.67
N GLU A 150 25.61 42.23 -1.26
CA GLU A 150 26.05 43.50 -0.67
C GLU A 150 26.00 44.55 -1.75
N GLY A 151 25.14 45.54 -1.53
CA GLY A 151 25.01 46.70 -2.37
C GLY A 151 26.31 47.49 -2.34
N GLY A 152 26.96 47.62 -3.50
CA GLY A 152 28.07 48.53 -3.69
C GLY A 152 27.65 49.98 -3.43
N LYS A 153 28.36 50.66 -2.52
CA LYS A 153 28.36 52.11 -2.42
C LYS A 153 28.99 52.70 -3.68
N ILE A 154 28.27 53.60 -4.30
CA ILE A 154 28.80 54.48 -5.32
C ILE A 154 29.24 55.75 -4.57
N ASP A 155 30.51 56.03 -4.60
CA ASP A 155 31.09 57.36 -4.36
C ASP A 155 31.05 58.16 -5.64
#